data_6489f7076b49f9a57f4df474f59177f0
#
_entry.id   6489f7076b49f9a57f4df474f59177f0
#
_cell.length_a   1.000
_cell.length_b   1.000
_cell.length_c   1.000
_cell.angle_alpha   90.00
_cell.angle_beta   90.00
_cell.angle_gamma   90.00
#
_symmetry.space_group_name_H-M   'P 1'
#
loop_
_entity.id
_entity.type
_entity.pdbx_description
1 polymer ?
#
loop_
_entity_poly.entity_id
_entity_poly.type
_entity_poly.pdbx_seq_one_letter_code
_entity_poly.pdbx_strand_id
1 'polypeptide(L)'
;MGKIVLDKIDKKILMFLLNNARMPFLEIARECGISGAAIHQRVKKLDDAGVILGSRLDVDPRIVGFDVCAFVGVRLSEPTLYTATVEALKQIHEVVECHFITGDYNILIKLYCTDNDHLMHTLSESVLKIPGVVATETYISLNEPFSRQLDVRHLMEQE
;
A
#
# COMPACT_ATOMS: atom_id res chain seq x y z
N MET A 1 -5.66 6.12 -19.27
CA MET A 1 -6.34 6.87 -18.18
C MET A 1 -6.05 8.34 -18.37
N GLY A 2 -7.07 9.19 -18.53
CA GLY A 2 -6.89 10.64 -18.64
C GLY A 2 -6.36 11.19 -17.32
N LYS A 3 -5.33 12.04 -17.39
CA LYS A 3 -4.77 12.70 -16.21
C LYS A 3 -5.87 13.62 -15.63
N ILE A 4 -6.38 13.31 -14.44
CA ILE A 4 -7.33 14.19 -13.77
C ILE A 4 -6.60 15.49 -13.39
N VAL A 5 -7.23 16.62 -13.65
CA VAL A 5 -6.73 17.93 -13.21
C VAL A 5 -7.32 18.20 -11.83
N LEU A 6 -6.45 18.29 -10.82
CA LEU A 6 -6.82 18.64 -9.45
C LEU A 6 -6.82 20.16 -9.31
N ASP A 7 -7.94 20.74 -8.88
CA ASP A 7 -7.99 22.15 -8.54
C ASP A 7 -7.39 22.42 -7.13
N LYS A 8 -7.28 23.67 -6.76
CA LYS A 8 -6.70 24.11 -5.48
C LYS A 8 -7.45 23.53 -4.26
N ILE A 9 -8.76 23.37 -4.37
CA ILE A 9 -9.58 22.82 -3.28
C ILE A 9 -9.38 21.30 -3.20
N ASP A 10 -9.34 20.60 -4.33
CA ASP A 10 -9.07 19.16 -4.38
C ASP A 10 -7.70 18.83 -3.75
N LYS A 11 -6.66 19.62 -4.05
CA LYS A 11 -5.33 19.50 -3.45
C LYS A 11 -5.36 19.69 -1.93
N LYS A 12 -6.08 20.72 -1.42
CA LYS A 12 -6.26 20.95 0.02
C LYS A 12 -6.98 19.78 0.71
N ILE A 13 -8.06 19.28 0.11
CA ILE A 13 -8.80 18.12 0.64
C ILE A 13 -7.85 16.93 0.78
N LEU A 14 -7.05 16.61 -0.25
CA LEU A 14 -6.09 15.53 -0.19
C LEU A 14 -5.05 15.74 0.92
N MET A 15 -4.52 16.96 1.11
CA MET A 15 -3.60 17.26 2.20
C MET A 15 -4.20 16.96 3.57
N PHE A 16 -5.45 17.38 3.84
CA PHE A 16 -6.12 17.12 5.10
C PHE A 16 -6.34 15.63 5.32
N LEU A 17 -6.86 14.91 4.32
CA LEU A 17 -7.15 13.49 4.41
C LEU A 17 -5.89 12.61 4.50
N LEU A 18 -4.80 12.97 3.85
CA LEU A 18 -3.51 12.27 3.97
C LEU A 18 -2.90 12.46 5.36
N ASN A 19 -3.09 13.63 5.98
CA ASN A 19 -2.63 13.88 7.33
C ASN A 19 -3.52 13.21 8.39
N ASN A 20 -4.84 13.21 8.18
CA ASN A 20 -5.82 12.59 9.05
C ASN A 20 -7.04 12.11 8.26
N ALA A 21 -7.05 10.82 7.87
CA ALA A 21 -8.15 10.23 7.13
C ALA A 21 -9.50 10.23 7.88
N ARG A 22 -9.50 10.51 9.19
CA ARG A 22 -10.71 10.64 10.03
C ARG A 22 -11.16 12.09 10.25
N MET A 23 -10.51 13.07 9.62
CA MET A 23 -10.89 14.47 9.76
C MET A 23 -12.33 14.68 9.30
N PRO A 24 -13.21 15.28 10.13
CA PRO A 24 -14.61 15.51 9.76
C PRO A 24 -14.72 16.42 8.53
N PHE A 25 -15.56 16.06 7.58
CA PHE A 25 -15.74 16.85 6.35
C PHE A 25 -16.24 18.29 6.63
N LEU A 26 -16.95 18.51 7.73
CA LEU A 26 -17.33 19.86 8.18
C LEU A 26 -16.12 20.71 8.56
N GLU A 27 -15.09 20.11 9.11
CA GLU A 27 -13.83 20.79 9.45
C GLU A 27 -13.07 21.14 8.18
N ILE A 28 -12.92 20.16 7.26
CA ILE A 28 -12.32 20.40 5.94
C ILE A 28 -13.07 21.51 5.19
N ALA A 29 -14.40 21.53 5.29
CA ALA A 29 -15.25 22.55 4.64
C ALA A 29 -14.94 23.97 5.15
N ARG A 30 -14.75 24.13 6.47
CA ARG A 30 -14.36 25.42 7.09
C ARG A 30 -12.99 25.86 6.59
N GLU A 31 -12.01 24.96 6.60
CA GLU A 31 -10.65 25.25 6.13
C GLU A 31 -10.57 25.57 4.61
N CYS A 32 -11.48 25.00 3.82
CA CYS A 32 -11.57 25.24 2.40
C CYS A 32 -12.48 26.42 2.02
N GLY A 33 -13.28 26.95 2.95
CA GLY A 33 -14.24 28.03 2.70
C GLY A 33 -15.41 27.62 1.80
N ILE A 34 -15.84 26.35 1.85
CA ILE A 34 -16.96 25.82 1.06
C ILE A 34 -17.92 25.01 1.94
N SER A 35 -19.08 24.59 1.41
CA SER A 35 -20.04 23.80 2.16
C SER A 35 -19.59 22.34 2.35
N GLY A 36 -20.07 21.69 3.42
CA GLY A 36 -19.82 20.27 3.66
C GLY A 36 -20.34 19.37 2.50
N ALA A 37 -21.47 19.75 1.89
CA ALA A 37 -22.00 19.05 0.71
C ALA A 37 -21.04 19.12 -0.48
N ALA A 38 -20.39 20.27 -0.68
CA ALA A 38 -19.39 20.44 -1.75
C ALA A 38 -18.12 19.60 -1.47
N ILE A 39 -17.69 19.45 -0.20
CA ILE A 39 -16.59 18.53 0.16
C ILE A 39 -16.98 17.09 -0.17
N HIS A 40 -18.17 16.63 0.23
CA HIS A 40 -18.64 15.28 -0.10
C HIS A 40 -18.62 14.99 -1.61
N GLN A 41 -19.10 15.93 -2.43
CA GLN A 41 -19.10 15.78 -3.88
C GLN A 41 -17.68 15.69 -4.45
N ARG A 42 -16.75 16.50 -3.92
CA ARG A 42 -15.35 16.49 -4.36
C ARG A 42 -14.62 15.22 -3.96
N VAL A 43 -14.78 14.78 -2.71
CA VAL A 43 -14.19 13.50 -2.26
C VAL A 43 -14.71 12.35 -3.12
N LYS A 44 -16.03 12.29 -3.35
CA LYS A 44 -16.59 11.28 -4.24
C LYS A 44 -16.00 11.33 -5.65
N LYS A 45 -15.83 12.52 -6.22
CA LYS A 45 -15.18 12.69 -7.54
C LYS A 45 -13.74 12.17 -7.54
N LEU A 46 -12.99 12.38 -6.44
CA LEU A 46 -11.61 11.89 -6.28
C LEU A 46 -11.57 10.36 -6.12
N ASP A 47 -12.54 9.78 -5.41
CA ASP A 47 -12.73 8.32 -5.31
C ASP A 47 -13.07 7.72 -6.69
N ASP A 48 -14.09 8.24 -7.36
CA ASP A 48 -14.55 7.75 -8.66
C ASP A 48 -13.45 7.86 -9.74
N ALA A 49 -12.56 8.83 -9.60
CA ALA A 49 -11.43 9.03 -10.49
C ALA A 49 -10.19 8.19 -10.11
N GLY A 50 -10.25 7.42 -9.02
CA GLY A 50 -9.14 6.60 -8.53
C GLY A 50 -7.95 7.40 -7.98
N VAL A 51 -8.16 8.65 -7.58
CA VAL A 51 -7.16 9.46 -6.87
C VAL A 51 -7.08 9.04 -5.41
N ILE A 52 -8.23 8.84 -4.78
CA ILE A 52 -8.34 8.22 -3.46
C ILE A 52 -8.65 6.74 -3.71
N LEU A 53 -7.78 5.85 -3.22
CA LEU A 53 -7.94 4.40 -3.36
C LEU A 53 -8.64 3.77 -2.15
N GLY A 54 -8.84 4.54 -1.10
CA GLY A 54 -9.42 4.12 0.16
C GLY A 54 -8.69 4.72 1.35
N SER A 55 -9.14 4.38 2.55
CA SER A 55 -8.48 4.71 3.82
C SER A 55 -8.10 3.43 4.54
N ARG A 56 -6.92 3.41 5.14
CA ARG A 56 -6.44 2.28 5.94
C ARG A 56 -6.22 2.73 7.37
N LEU A 57 -6.44 1.81 8.30
CA LEU A 57 -6.05 1.97 9.68
C LEU A 57 -4.62 1.46 9.84
N ASP A 58 -3.72 2.31 10.30
CA ASP A 58 -2.38 1.89 10.68
C ASP A 58 -2.43 1.27 12.07
N VAL A 59 -1.99 0.03 12.18
CA VAL A 59 -1.94 -0.75 13.41
C VAL A 59 -0.50 -1.16 13.62
N ASP A 60 -0.01 -1.06 14.87
CA ASP A 60 1.31 -1.62 15.21
C ASP A 60 1.24 -3.16 15.11
N PRO A 61 1.97 -3.78 14.16
CA PRO A 61 1.92 -5.22 13.95
C PRO A 61 2.34 -6.02 15.19
N ARG A 62 3.31 -5.51 15.96
CA ARG A 62 3.85 -6.19 17.16
C ARG A 62 2.81 -6.26 18.26
N ILE A 63 2.03 -5.19 18.45
CA ILE A 63 0.97 -5.17 19.47
C ILE A 63 -0.14 -6.19 19.14
N VAL A 64 -0.37 -6.48 17.87
CA VAL A 64 -1.36 -7.47 17.44
C VAL A 64 -0.76 -8.86 17.15
N GLY A 65 0.51 -9.08 17.57
CA GLY A 65 1.13 -10.40 17.60
C GLY A 65 1.93 -10.79 16.35
N PHE A 66 2.31 -9.82 15.51
CA PHE A 66 3.20 -10.05 14.36
C PHE A 66 4.59 -9.48 14.64
N ASP A 67 5.49 -10.33 15.16
CA ASP A 67 6.83 -9.90 15.57
C ASP A 67 7.86 -9.90 14.44
N VAL A 68 7.57 -10.57 13.32
CA VAL A 68 8.46 -10.68 12.18
C VAL A 68 7.86 -9.98 10.96
N CYS A 69 8.59 -8.96 10.47
CA CYS A 69 8.37 -8.34 9.18
C CYS A 69 9.48 -8.78 8.23
N ALA A 70 9.14 -9.25 7.04
CA ALA A 70 10.13 -9.64 6.05
C ALA A 70 9.79 -9.08 4.66
N PHE A 71 10.86 -8.75 3.92
CA PHE A 71 10.82 -8.47 2.49
C PHE A 71 11.39 -9.67 1.75
N VAL A 72 10.65 -10.17 0.76
CA VAL A 72 11.05 -11.39 0.05
C VAL A 72 11.08 -11.11 -1.44
N GLY A 73 12.28 -11.23 -2.02
CA GLY A 73 12.47 -11.27 -3.45
C GLY A 73 12.07 -12.64 -4.00
N VAL A 74 11.17 -12.65 -4.98
CA VAL A 74 10.68 -13.88 -5.62
C VAL A 74 11.14 -13.90 -7.07
N ARG A 75 11.82 -14.98 -7.46
CA ARG A 75 12.28 -15.22 -8.83
C ARG A 75 11.36 -16.20 -9.52
N LEU A 76 10.94 -15.83 -10.73
CA LEU A 76 10.11 -16.66 -11.59
C LEU A 76 10.96 -17.38 -12.63
N SER A 77 10.59 -18.61 -12.99
CA SER A 77 11.20 -19.32 -14.10
C SER A 77 10.97 -18.61 -15.44
N GLU A 78 9.80 -17.99 -15.59
CA GLU A 78 9.40 -17.25 -16.78
C GLU A 78 8.60 -16.00 -16.41
N PRO A 79 8.86 -14.82 -17.03
CA PRO A 79 8.12 -13.59 -16.77
C PRO A 79 6.62 -13.70 -17.07
N THR A 80 6.21 -14.60 -17.95
CA THR A 80 4.81 -14.85 -18.32
C THR A 80 3.96 -15.35 -17.17
N LEU A 81 4.57 -15.94 -16.15
CA LEU A 81 3.89 -16.46 -14.95
C LEU A 81 3.54 -15.38 -13.92
N TYR A 82 3.95 -14.14 -14.15
CA TYR A 82 3.74 -13.02 -13.22
C TYR A 82 2.27 -12.91 -12.75
N THR A 83 1.31 -12.85 -13.67
CA THR A 83 -0.10 -12.65 -13.31
C THR A 83 -0.65 -13.78 -12.44
N ALA A 84 -0.34 -15.03 -12.80
CA ALA A 84 -0.78 -16.19 -12.03
C ALA A 84 -0.12 -16.22 -10.65
N THR A 85 1.16 -15.87 -10.56
CA THR A 85 1.90 -15.78 -9.29
C THR A 85 1.31 -14.71 -8.37
N VAL A 86 0.99 -13.53 -8.91
CA VAL A 86 0.36 -12.44 -8.12
C VAL A 86 -1.00 -12.87 -7.57
N GLU A 87 -1.83 -13.56 -8.36
CA GLU A 87 -3.12 -14.05 -7.89
C GLU A 87 -2.96 -15.13 -6.79
N ALA A 88 -1.93 -15.97 -6.88
CA ALA A 88 -1.61 -16.93 -5.82
C ALA A 88 -1.10 -16.23 -4.55
N LEU A 89 -0.20 -15.24 -4.69
CA LEU A 89 0.32 -14.45 -3.55
C LEU A 89 -0.78 -13.69 -2.82
N LYS A 90 -1.83 -13.22 -3.50
CA LYS A 90 -3.00 -12.57 -2.87
C LYS A 90 -3.77 -13.49 -1.92
N GLN A 91 -3.66 -14.80 -2.07
CA GLN A 91 -4.32 -15.78 -1.20
C GLN A 91 -3.52 -16.06 0.09
N ILE A 92 -2.29 -15.57 0.16
CA ILE A 92 -1.43 -15.72 1.34
C ILE A 92 -1.67 -14.50 2.24
N HIS A 93 -2.33 -14.70 3.38
CA HIS A 93 -2.76 -13.60 4.26
C HIS A 93 -1.60 -12.83 4.88
N GLU A 94 -0.46 -13.48 5.06
CA GLU A 94 0.77 -12.88 5.56
C GLU A 94 1.35 -11.83 4.59
N VAL A 95 1.07 -11.97 3.29
CA VAL A 95 1.54 -11.03 2.25
C VAL A 95 0.68 -9.77 2.24
N VAL A 96 1.27 -8.64 2.62
CA VAL A 96 0.58 -7.35 2.72
C VAL A 96 0.90 -6.40 1.57
N GLU A 97 2.04 -6.58 0.91
CA GLU A 97 2.45 -5.80 -0.28
C GLU A 97 3.06 -6.71 -1.33
N CYS A 98 2.84 -6.38 -2.59
CA CYS A 98 3.40 -7.11 -3.73
C CYS A 98 3.77 -6.11 -4.83
N HIS A 99 5.04 -6.09 -5.22
CA HIS A 99 5.58 -5.18 -6.22
C HIS A 99 6.23 -5.97 -7.35
N PHE A 100 5.95 -5.59 -8.60
CA PHE A 100 6.75 -6.01 -9.74
C PHE A 100 7.99 -5.11 -9.81
N ILE A 101 9.17 -5.69 -9.79
CA ILE A 101 10.42 -4.94 -9.70
C ILE A 101 11.37 -5.28 -10.82
N THR A 102 12.34 -4.41 -11.04
CA THR A 102 13.51 -4.67 -11.91
C THR A 102 14.65 -5.20 -11.06
N GLY A 103 15.56 -5.97 -11.67
CA GLY A 103 16.74 -6.55 -11.01
C GLY A 103 16.70 -8.08 -11.01
N ASP A 104 17.34 -8.69 -10.01
CA ASP A 104 17.53 -10.14 -9.94
C ASP A 104 16.26 -10.93 -9.61
N TYR A 105 15.27 -10.27 -9.04
CA TYR A 105 13.96 -10.83 -8.72
C TYR A 105 12.88 -10.16 -9.56
N ASN A 106 11.80 -10.90 -9.84
CA ASN A 106 10.67 -10.39 -10.60
C ASN A 106 9.65 -9.70 -9.70
N ILE A 107 9.48 -10.22 -8.48
CA ILE A 107 8.50 -9.73 -7.51
C ILE A 107 9.20 -9.50 -6.18
N LEU A 108 8.85 -8.40 -5.51
CA LEU A 108 9.16 -8.15 -4.11
C LEU A 108 7.85 -8.14 -3.32
N ILE A 109 7.79 -8.97 -2.29
CA ILE A 109 6.65 -8.97 -1.36
C ILE A 109 7.09 -8.52 0.02
N LYS A 110 6.17 -7.86 0.75
CA LYS A 110 6.28 -7.62 2.18
C LYS A 110 5.29 -8.52 2.89
N LEU A 111 5.74 -9.17 3.95
CA LEU A 111 4.88 -10.05 4.74
C LEU A 111 5.13 -9.87 6.23
N TYR A 112 4.11 -10.21 7.02
CA TYR A 112 4.18 -10.24 8.47
C TYR A 112 3.87 -11.64 8.98
N CYS A 113 4.70 -12.13 9.91
CA CYS A 113 4.54 -13.41 10.58
C CYS A 113 4.60 -13.24 12.10
N THR A 114 4.02 -14.17 12.84
CA THR A 114 4.07 -14.15 14.31
C THR A 114 5.48 -14.36 14.83
N ASP A 115 6.24 -15.24 14.17
CA ASP A 115 7.59 -15.63 14.54
C ASP A 115 8.37 -16.18 13.33
N ASN A 116 9.62 -16.61 13.56
CA ASN A 116 10.47 -17.16 12.51
C ASN A 116 10.00 -18.53 11.99
N ASP A 117 9.38 -19.36 12.83
CA ASP A 117 8.85 -20.67 12.42
C ASP A 117 7.66 -20.48 11.47
N HIS A 118 6.79 -19.51 11.79
CA HIS A 118 5.70 -19.11 10.90
C HIS A 118 6.24 -18.54 9.57
N LEU A 119 7.28 -17.70 9.59
CA LEU A 119 7.93 -17.21 8.38
C LEU A 119 8.47 -18.36 7.53
N MET A 120 9.21 -19.28 8.13
CA MET A 120 9.76 -20.45 7.45
C MET A 120 8.64 -21.29 6.82
N HIS A 121 7.56 -21.55 7.55
CA HIS A 121 6.40 -22.29 7.06
C HIS A 121 5.72 -21.58 5.89
N THR A 122 5.46 -20.29 6.00
CA THR A 122 4.86 -19.47 4.93
C THR A 122 5.70 -19.50 3.65
N LEU A 123 7.02 -19.39 3.79
CA LEU A 123 7.91 -19.45 2.63
C LEU A 123 7.93 -20.84 1.98
N SER A 124 8.10 -21.91 2.78
CA SER A 124 8.28 -23.28 2.25
C SER A 124 6.97 -23.90 1.76
N GLU A 125 5.86 -23.64 2.47
CA GLU A 125 4.59 -24.32 2.22
C GLU A 125 3.62 -23.51 1.35
N SER A 126 3.84 -22.18 1.26
CA SER A 126 2.96 -21.30 0.49
C SER A 126 3.69 -20.66 -0.69
N VAL A 127 4.74 -19.86 -0.45
CA VAL A 127 5.38 -19.07 -1.52
C VAL A 127 6.14 -19.94 -2.50
N LEU A 128 7.01 -20.85 -2.02
CA LEU A 128 7.84 -21.73 -2.87
C LEU A 128 7.03 -22.82 -3.59
N LYS A 129 5.78 -23.09 -3.16
CA LYS A 129 4.89 -24.02 -3.85
C LYS A 129 4.08 -23.38 -4.99
N ILE A 130 4.16 -22.07 -5.15
CA ILE A 130 3.51 -21.40 -6.29
C ILE A 130 4.20 -21.85 -7.58
N PRO A 131 3.44 -22.38 -8.56
CA PRO A 131 4.00 -22.80 -9.83
C PRO A 131 4.79 -21.68 -10.51
N GLY A 132 6.03 -21.98 -10.91
CA GLY A 132 6.90 -21.01 -11.54
C GLY A 132 7.79 -20.19 -10.60
N VAL A 133 7.61 -20.26 -9.29
CA VAL A 133 8.57 -19.72 -8.33
C VAL A 133 9.77 -20.68 -8.24
N VAL A 134 10.96 -20.19 -8.54
CA VAL A 134 12.19 -21.00 -8.56
C VAL A 134 13.16 -20.67 -7.44
N ALA A 135 13.09 -19.49 -6.88
CA ALA A 135 13.92 -19.07 -5.77
C ALA A 135 13.28 -17.90 -5.00
N THR A 136 13.64 -17.79 -3.73
CA THR A 136 13.33 -16.64 -2.90
C THR A 136 14.57 -16.18 -2.15
N GLU A 137 14.66 -14.88 -1.90
CA GLU A 137 15.63 -14.30 -0.98
C GLU A 137 14.90 -13.45 0.04
N THR A 138 15.18 -13.68 1.32
CA THR A 138 14.44 -13.10 2.43
C THR A 138 15.29 -12.14 3.22
N TYR A 139 14.77 -10.93 3.43
CA TYR A 139 15.36 -9.90 4.28
C TYR A 139 14.41 -9.64 5.45
N ILE A 140 14.83 -10.01 6.66
CA ILE A 140 14.06 -9.71 7.87
C ILE A 140 14.31 -8.26 8.26
N SER A 141 13.24 -7.48 8.40
CA SER A 141 13.29 -6.12 8.89
C SER A 141 13.55 -6.12 10.40
N LEU A 142 14.70 -5.64 10.81
CA LEU A 142 15.07 -5.57 12.23
C LEU A 142 14.37 -4.40 12.93
N ASN A 143 14.12 -3.31 12.21
CA ASN A 143 13.44 -2.13 12.71
C ASN A 143 12.84 -1.33 11.54
N GLU A 144 11.70 -0.71 11.77
CA GLU A 144 11.09 0.28 10.88
C GLU A 144 11.09 1.65 11.58
N PRO A 145 12.14 2.48 11.38
CA PRO A 145 12.27 3.75 12.11
C PRO A 145 11.13 4.73 11.83
N PHE A 146 10.56 4.68 10.63
CA PHE A 146 9.38 5.44 10.26
C PHE A 146 8.69 4.86 9.02
N SER A 147 7.40 5.06 8.96
CA SER A 147 6.58 4.96 7.74
C SER A 147 5.70 6.21 7.65
N ARG A 148 5.46 6.71 6.45
CA ARG A 148 4.62 7.89 6.24
C ARG A 148 3.92 7.84 4.89
N GLN A 149 2.81 8.54 4.81
CA GLN A 149 2.09 8.76 3.56
C GLN A 149 2.87 9.65 2.59
N LEU A 150 2.46 9.63 1.32
CA LEU A 150 3.01 10.51 0.30
C LEU A 150 2.87 11.98 0.72
N ASP A 151 3.94 12.75 0.51
CA ASP A 151 3.88 14.20 0.67
C ASP A 151 3.35 14.83 -0.61
N VAL A 152 2.16 15.40 -0.54
CA VAL A 152 1.50 16.06 -1.67
C VAL A 152 1.64 17.59 -1.64
N ARG A 153 2.45 18.15 -0.73
CA ARG A 153 2.66 19.63 -0.63
C ARG A 153 3.20 20.23 -1.93
N HIS A 154 4.04 19.47 -2.66
CA HIS A 154 4.53 19.88 -3.97
C HIS A 154 3.42 20.18 -5.00
N LEU A 155 2.21 19.61 -4.81
CA LEU A 155 1.07 19.92 -5.67
C LEU A 155 0.56 21.34 -5.49
N MET A 156 0.85 21.98 -4.33
CA MET A 156 0.45 23.35 -4.01
C MET A 156 1.44 24.39 -4.58
N GLU A 157 2.68 23.97 -4.89
CA GLU A 157 3.75 24.83 -5.35
C GLU A 157 3.79 24.99 -6.87
N GLN A 158 2.96 24.24 -7.61
CA GLN A 158 2.91 24.22 -9.08
C GLN A 158 1.81 25.15 -9.64
N GLU A 159 1.63 26.36 -9.07
CA GLU A 159 0.75 27.39 -9.60
C GLU A 159 1.54 28.55 -10.22
#